data_44c622d07efcac93d22acc5befa7cf79
#
_entry.id   44c622d07efcac93d22acc5befa7cf79
#
_cell.length_a   1.000
_cell.length_b   1.000
_cell.length_c   1.000
_cell.angle_alpha   90.00
_cell.angle_beta   90.00
_cell.angle_gamma   90.00
#
_symmetry.space_group_name_H-M   'P 1'
#
loop_
_entity.id
_entity.type
_entity.pdbx_description
1 polymer ?
#
loop_
_entity_poly.entity_id
_entity_poly.type
_entity_poly.pdbx_seq_one_letter_code
_entity_poly.pdbx_strand_id
1 'polypeptide(L)'
;MAQAKKTPKKPKKIPIFSWKGVDKKGNKLSGEIEAENANAAKAMLKKQGIEPKSVGKKLELNLGGSGIKPMDIAIFARQLATMMKAGVPLIQSFDIVAEGLDNKAMANLIREIRNDVAGGNNLSGSLSKHPKYFDELFCNLIDSGEQSGSLETMLDRVATYKEKSEALKAKIKKAMTYPIAVVAVAVIVTGILMVKVVPQFADIFQGFGAELPAFTQIVVNMSDWVQAYWFVVIIVVMGLITLHKEAAVRSKKYRDYIDAILLKAPIVGMIVNTSVYARFSRTLATTFAAGVPLVDALNSVSGAAGNEVYARAIRKVRDEVTTGTPLNVAMRGTNMFPSMLLQMVAIGEESGALDAMLEKCANFYEEEVDNAVDGLTALMEPLIMSVLGVLVGGLMVAMYLPIFQLGSAV
;
A
#
# COMPACT_ATOMS: atom_id res chain seq x y z
N MET A 1 -0.78 52.07 -4.40
CA MET A 1 0.18 51.33 -5.25
C MET A 1 0.78 50.20 -4.45
N ALA A 2 0.32 48.98 -4.69
CA ALA A 2 0.74 47.80 -3.95
C ALA A 2 1.84 47.09 -4.76
N GLN A 3 3.05 47.01 -4.17
CA GLN A 3 4.17 46.27 -4.75
C GLN A 3 3.92 44.75 -4.61
N ALA A 4 3.81 44.04 -5.73
CA ALA A 4 3.76 42.59 -5.80
C ALA A 4 5.10 42.00 -5.35
N LYS A 5 5.09 41.22 -4.23
CA LYS A 5 6.21 40.40 -3.76
C LYS A 5 6.48 39.29 -4.79
N LYS A 6 7.62 39.37 -5.50
CA LYS A 6 8.15 38.29 -6.34
C LYS A 6 8.54 37.10 -5.44
N THR A 7 7.85 35.97 -5.57
CA THR A 7 8.25 34.69 -4.99
C THR A 7 9.62 34.26 -5.50
N PRO A 8 10.53 33.75 -4.64
CA PRO A 8 11.84 33.28 -5.07
C PRO A 8 11.70 32.06 -5.97
N LYS A 9 12.27 32.11 -7.18
CA LYS A 9 12.35 30.98 -8.10
C LYS A 9 13.21 29.87 -7.46
N LYS A 10 12.67 28.65 -7.36
CA LYS A 10 13.44 27.44 -7.00
C LYS A 10 14.71 27.35 -7.85
N PRO A 11 15.87 26.97 -7.28
CA PRO A 11 17.10 26.78 -8.04
C PRO A 11 16.87 25.73 -9.13
N LYS A 12 17.16 26.07 -10.40
CA LYS A 12 17.08 25.14 -11.52
C LYS A 12 18.15 24.06 -11.31
N LYS A 13 17.77 22.80 -11.14
CA LYS A 13 18.70 21.66 -11.17
C LYS A 13 19.45 21.69 -12.51
N ILE A 14 20.79 21.70 -12.47
CA ILE A 14 21.65 21.65 -13.66
C ILE A 14 21.50 20.23 -14.26
N PRO A 15 21.14 20.08 -15.54
CA PRO A 15 20.99 18.78 -16.16
C PRO A 15 22.32 18.06 -16.33
N ILE A 16 22.32 16.73 -16.12
CA ILE A 16 23.48 15.87 -16.33
C ILE A 16 23.47 15.38 -17.78
N PHE A 17 24.64 15.46 -18.45
CA PHE A 17 24.85 14.93 -19.78
C PHE A 17 25.78 13.74 -19.74
N SER A 18 25.39 12.63 -20.40
CA SER A 18 26.28 11.51 -20.70
C SER A 18 27.03 11.78 -21.99
N TRP A 19 28.33 11.50 -21.99
CA TRP A 19 29.19 11.75 -23.16
C TRP A 19 30.06 10.52 -23.49
N LYS A 20 30.39 10.39 -24.76
CA LYS A 20 31.39 9.45 -25.27
C LYS A 20 32.34 10.28 -26.13
N GLY A 21 33.64 10.13 -25.94
CA GLY A 21 34.68 10.90 -26.64
C GLY A 21 35.98 10.12 -26.76
N VAL A 22 36.98 10.79 -27.32
CA VAL A 22 38.34 10.23 -27.52
C VAL A 22 39.33 11.21 -26.91
N ASP A 23 40.30 10.72 -26.15
CA ASP A 23 41.42 11.47 -25.62
C ASP A 23 42.43 11.81 -26.75
N LYS A 24 43.34 12.79 -26.52
CA LYS A 24 44.44 13.12 -27.42
C LYS A 24 45.35 11.96 -27.79
N LYS A 25 45.32 10.86 -27.03
CA LYS A 25 46.03 9.60 -27.26
C LYS A 25 45.24 8.56 -28.06
N GLY A 26 43.99 8.85 -28.50
CA GLY A 26 43.16 7.93 -29.26
C GLY A 26 42.32 6.97 -28.40
N ASN A 27 42.39 7.06 -27.07
CA ASN A 27 41.60 6.15 -26.18
C ASN A 27 40.14 6.60 -26.11
N LYS A 28 39.21 5.63 -26.17
CA LYS A 28 37.79 5.86 -26.04
C LYS A 28 37.45 6.09 -24.55
N LEU A 29 36.92 7.22 -24.22
CA LEU A 29 36.46 7.58 -22.88
C LEU A 29 34.95 7.83 -22.89
N SER A 30 34.28 7.54 -21.77
CA SER A 30 32.87 7.88 -21.54
C SER A 30 32.68 8.29 -20.09
N GLY A 31 31.74 9.22 -19.86
CA GLY A 31 31.47 9.72 -18.52
C GLY A 31 30.21 10.59 -18.47
N GLU A 32 30.02 11.25 -17.35
CA GLU A 32 28.90 12.15 -17.09
C GLU A 32 29.46 13.54 -16.74
N ILE A 33 28.78 14.61 -17.16
CA ILE A 33 29.16 15.99 -16.89
C ILE A 33 27.90 16.81 -16.63
N GLU A 34 27.95 17.66 -15.61
CA GLU A 34 26.88 18.63 -15.34
C GLU A 34 27.10 19.89 -16.18
N ALA A 35 26.08 20.30 -16.95
CA ALA A 35 26.14 21.49 -17.78
C ALA A 35 24.73 22.04 -18.02
N GLU A 36 24.63 23.36 -18.25
CA GLU A 36 23.34 24.00 -18.55
C GLU A 36 22.69 23.51 -19.85
N ASN A 37 23.53 23.17 -20.84
CA ASN A 37 23.08 22.64 -22.14
C ASN A 37 24.17 21.78 -22.79
N ALA A 38 23.80 21.06 -23.86
CA ALA A 38 24.71 20.16 -24.58
C ALA A 38 25.94 20.86 -25.16
N ASN A 39 25.83 22.15 -25.53
CA ASN A 39 26.93 22.91 -26.07
C ASN A 39 27.93 23.31 -24.98
N ALA A 40 27.46 23.67 -23.79
CA ALA A 40 28.31 23.93 -22.62
C ALA A 40 29.05 22.64 -22.19
N ALA A 41 28.36 21.47 -22.18
CA ALA A 41 29.00 20.18 -21.92
C ALA A 41 30.14 19.88 -22.94
N LYS A 42 29.90 20.08 -24.23
CA LYS A 42 30.92 19.91 -25.28
C LYS A 42 32.13 20.85 -25.09
N ALA A 43 31.87 22.11 -24.71
CA ALA A 43 32.93 23.06 -24.46
C ALA A 43 33.80 22.70 -23.25
N MET A 44 33.18 22.20 -22.17
CA MET A 44 33.87 21.72 -20.97
C MET A 44 34.73 20.49 -21.27
N LEU A 45 34.23 19.52 -22.04
CA LEU A 45 34.99 18.34 -22.46
C LEU A 45 36.18 18.68 -23.35
N LYS A 46 36.02 19.63 -24.29
CA LYS A 46 37.14 20.13 -25.13
C LYS A 46 38.22 20.80 -24.30
N LYS A 47 37.85 21.57 -23.25
CA LYS A 47 38.81 22.15 -22.31
C LYS A 47 39.60 21.10 -21.53
N GLN A 48 39.00 19.94 -21.27
CA GLN A 48 39.65 18.80 -20.64
C GLN A 48 40.48 17.93 -21.62
N GLY A 49 40.57 18.34 -22.89
CA GLY A 49 41.36 17.63 -23.91
C GLY A 49 40.65 16.39 -24.49
N ILE A 50 39.35 16.31 -24.27
CA ILE A 50 38.51 15.18 -24.77
C ILE A 50 37.70 15.66 -25.97
N GLU A 51 37.79 14.97 -27.09
CA GLU A 51 36.99 15.25 -28.28
C GLU A 51 35.66 14.49 -28.21
N PRO A 52 34.53 15.18 -27.91
CA PRO A 52 33.25 14.50 -27.69
C PRO A 52 32.66 14.04 -29.03
N LYS A 53 32.49 12.73 -29.21
CA LYS A 53 31.79 12.11 -30.36
C LYS A 53 30.27 12.10 -30.19
N SER A 54 29.80 11.95 -28.95
CA SER A 54 28.38 11.98 -28.62
C SER A 54 28.18 12.63 -27.25
N VAL A 55 27.25 13.60 -27.17
CA VAL A 55 26.82 14.23 -25.93
C VAL A 55 25.30 14.25 -25.95
N GLY A 56 24.67 13.47 -25.08
CA GLY A 56 23.23 13.39 -24.93
C GLY A 56 22.80 13.80 -23.53
N LYS A 57 21.68 14.47 -23.42
CA LYS A 57 21.06 14.72 -22.11
C LYS A 57 20.72 13.35 -21.51
N LYS A 58 21.27 13.05 -20.33
CA LYS A 58 20.89 11.86 -19.61
C LYS A 58 19.42 12.03 -19.26
N LEU A 59 18.53 11.38 -20.03
CA LEU A 59 17.17 11.15 -19.56
C LEU A 59 17.33 10.27 -18.32
N GLU A 60 17.16 10.89 -17.15
CA GLU A 60 16.82 10.12 -15.98
C GLU A 60 15.42 9.51 -16.25
N LEU A 61 15.39 8.48 -17.10
CA LEU A 61 14.33 7.50 -17.01
C LEU A 61 14.51 6.90 -15.61
N ASN A 62 13.73 7.39 -14.67
CA ASN A 62 13.53 6.75 -13.38
C ASN A 62 12.84 5.38 -13.60
N LEU A 63 13.51 4.51 -14.38
CA LEU A 63 13.20 3.11 -14.48
C LEU A 63 13.77 2.44 -13.22
N GLY A 64 12.97 2.53 -12.13
CA GLY A 64 13.16 1.64 -11.01
C GLY A 64 14.12 2.05 -9.93
N GLY A 65 14.13 3.29 -9.48
CA GLY A 65 14.36 3.53 -8.07
C GLY A 65 13.12 2.99 -7.34
N SER A 66 13.23 1.86 -6.61
CA SER A 66 12.10 1.37 -5.82
C SER A 66 11.65 2.51 -4.92
N GLY A 67 10.40 2.95 -5.07
CA GLY A 67 9.86 4.02 -4.23
C GLY A 67 10.01 3.61 -2.75
N ILE A 68 10.08 4.57 -1.86
CA ILE A 68 10.14 4.30 -0.41
C ILE A 68 8.88 3.55 -0.03
N LYS A 69 9.06 2.36 0.53
CA LYS A 69 7.97 1.50 1.02
C LYS A 69 7.65 1.87 2.48
N PRO A 70 6.42 1.66 2.93
CA PRO A 70 6.07 1.87 4.34
C PRO A 70 6.96 1.06 5.31
N MET A 71 7.38 -0.14 4.92
CA MET A 71 8.31 -0.95 5.71
C MET A 71 9.70 -0.31 5.84
N ASP A 72 10.17 0.43 4.83
CA ASP A 72 11.45 1.15 4.90
C ASP A 72 11.40 2.21 6.02
N ILE A 73 10.23 2.84 6.21
CA ILE A 73 9.99 3.81 7.30
C ILE A 73 9.97 3.13 8.67
N ALA A 74 9.36 1.94 8.77
CA ALA A 74 9.36 1.16 10.02
C ALA A 74 10.79 0.75 10.42
N ILE A 75 11.57 0.24 9.46
CA ILE A 75 12.98 -0.13 9.66
C ILE A 75 13.81 1.08 10.06
N PHE A 76 13.64 2.21 9.37
CA PHE A 76 14.29 3.47 9.73
C PHE A 76 13.98 3.88 11.17
N ALA A 77 12.70 3.89 11.56
CA ALA A 77 12.30 4.25 12.93
C ALA A 77 12.92 3.32 13.97
N ARG A 78 12.95 1.99 13.70
CA ARG A 78 13.56 1.00 14.57
C ARG A 78 15.07 1.19 14.71
N GLN A 79 15.77 1.41 13.60
CA GLN A 79 17.21 1.64 13.62
C GLN A 79 17.55 2.92 14.40
N LEU A 80 16.82 4.00 14.14
CA LEU A 80 17.01 5.27 14.84
C LEU A 80 16.74 5.13 16.35
N ALA A 81 15.63 4.47 16.72
CA ALA A 81 15.31 4.18 18.13
C ALA A 81 16.43 3.38 18.83
N THR A 82 16.95 2.34 18.14
CA THR A 82 18.00 1.48 18.69
C THR A 82 19.30 2.26 18.92
N MET A 83 19.69 3.11 17.98
CA MET A 83 20.89 3.94 18.10
C MET A 83 20.75 5.00 19.21
N MET A 84 19.60 5.67 19.26
CA MET A 84 19.32 6.64 20.32
C MET A 84 19.32 5.98 21.70
N LYS A 85 18.75 4.79 21.84
CA LYS A 85 18.75 3.99 23.07
C LYS A 85 20.17 3.55 23.48
N ALA A 86 21.06 3.35 22.50
CA ALA A 86 22.48 3.07 22.72
C ALA A 86 23.31 4.34 23.03
N GLY A 87 22.68 5.53 23.11
CA GLY A 87 23.34 6.80 23.40
C GLY A 87 24.03 7.46 22.20
N VAL A 88 23.81 6.97 20.98
CA VAL A 88 24.37 7.61 19.77
C VAL A 88 23.63 8.92 19.51
N PRO A 89 24.35 10.04 19.30
CA PRO A 89 23.70 11.32 18.99
C PRO A 89 22.81 11.26 17.75
N LEU A 90 21.69 11.99 17.75
CA LEU A 90 20.66 11.96 16.71
C LEU A 90 21.23 12.15 15.31
N ILE A 91 22.06 13.20 15.10
CA ILE A 91 22.66 13.50 13.79
C ILE A 91 23.55 12.37 13.31
N GLN A 92 24.36 11.80 14.18
CA GLN A 92 25.21 10.66 13.86
C GLN A 92 24.38 9.40 13.54
N SER A 93 23.28 9.18 14.28
CA SER A 93 22.35 8.09 13.99
C SER A 93 21.75 8.19 12.59
N PHE A 94 21.38 9.39 12.15
CA PHE A 94 20.91 9.62 10.77
C PHE A 94 21.98 9.26 9.73
N ASP A 95 23.23 9.67 9.96
CA ASP A 95 24.33 9.39 9.02
C ASP A 95 24.55 7.88 8.88
N ILE A 96 24.64 7.14 10.00
CA ILE A 96 24.83 5.69 10.02
C ILE A 96 23.67 4.96 9.32
N VAL A 97 22.41 5.36 9.63
CA VAL A 97 21.23 4.74 9.00
C VAL A 97 21.20 5.01 7.49
N ALA A 98 21.50 6.25 7.07
CA ALA A 98 21.50 6.62 5.64
C ALA A 98 22.56 5.87 4.82
N GLU A 99 23.73 5.56 5.43
CA GLU A 99 24.79 4.78 4.79
C GLU A 99 24.47 3.29 4.68
N GLY A 100 23.73 2.74 5.66
CA GLY A 100 23.37 1.33 5.69
C GLY A 100 22.18 0.93 4.80
N LEU A 101 21.52 1.88 4.11
CA LEU A 101 20.33 1.60 3.32
C LEU A 101 20.64 1.34 1.85
N ASP A 102 20.15 0.20 1.32
CA ASP A 102 20.20 -0.12 -0.11
C ASP A 102 19.27 0.79 -0.96
N ASN A 103 18.16 1.26 -0.37
CA ASN A 103 17.20 2.13 -1.03
C ASN A 103 17.72 3.57 -1.09
N LYS A 104 18.30 3.96 -2.24
CA LYS A 104 18.83 5.31 -2.45
C LYS A 104 17.81 6.43 -2.26
N ALA A 105 16.53 6.19 -2.56
CA ALA A 105 15.48 7.19 -2.35
C ALA A 105 15.25 7.42 -0.86
N MET A 106 15.25 6.35 -0.06
CA MET A 106 15.16 6.43 1.40
C MET A 106 16.39 7.09 2.03
N ALA A 107 17.59 6.71 1.60
CA ALA A 107 18.83 7.32 2.06
C ALA A 107 18.88 8.85 1.77
N ASN A 108 18.38 9.28 0.62
CA ASN A 108 18.29 10.70 0.29
C ASN A 108 17.27 11.45 1.16
N LEU A 109 16.10 10.84 1.41
CA LEU A 109 15.10 11.40 2.33
C LEU A 109 15.68 11.60 3.74
N ILE A 110 16.38 10.58 4.26
CA ILE A 110 17.01 10.65 5.58
C ILE A 110 18.06 11.76 5.63
N ARG A 111 18.91 11.89 4.59
CA ARG A 111 19.92 12.98 4.52
C ARG A 111 19.26 14.36 4.45
N GLU A 112 18.13 14.50 3.76
CA GLU A 112 17.38 15.76 3.71
C GLU A 112 16.85 16.14 5.10
N ILE A 113 16.23 15.20 5.82
CA ILE A 113 15.76 15.38 7.19
C ILE A 113 16.95 15.70 8.12
N ARG A 114 18.02 14.92 8.03
CA ARG A 114 19.25 15.15 8.80
C ARG A 114 19.80 16.56 8.64
N ASN A 115 19.88 17.05 7.41
CA ASN A 115 20.39 18.41 7.11
C ASN A 115 19.45 19.48 7.67
N ASP A 116 18.15 19.24 7.65
CA ASP A 116 17.15 20.15 8.20
C ASP A 116 17.27 20.25 9.73
N VAL A 117 17.44 19.11 10.41
CA VAL A 117 17.67 19.05 11.88
C VAL A 117 19.04 19.64 12.24
N ALA A 118 20.10 19.35 11.48
CA ALA A 118 21.41 19.95 11.68
C ALA A 118 21.42 21.48 11.48
N GLY A 119 20.48 21.98 10.67
CA GLY A 119 20.22 23.42 10.48
C GLY A 119 19.48 24.10 11.63
N GLY A 120 19.15 23.36 12.70
CA GLY A 120 18.50 23.89 13.92
C GLY A 120 16.98 23.75 13.94
N ASN A 121 16.37 23.06 12.96
CA ASN A 121 14.96 22.73 13.02
C ASN A 121 14.71 21.54 13.96
N ASN A 122 13.55 21.49 14.60
CA ASN A 122 13.14 20.33 15.38
C ASN A 122 12.86 19.12 14.46
N LEU A 123 13.01 17.91 14.99
CA LEU A 123 12.84 16.67 14.23
C LEU A 123 11.41 16.49 13.75
N SER A 124 10.43 16.74 14.64
CA SER A 124 9.00 16.63 14.31
C SER A 124 8.60 17.56 13.15
N GLY A 125 9.07 18.82 13.16
CA GLY A 125 8.85 19.76 12.07
C GLY A 125 9.54 19.38 10.77
N SER A 126 10.74 18.78 10.86
CA SER A 126 11.47 18.30 9.68
C SER A 126 10.77 17.10 9.02
N LEU A 127 10.25 16.16 9.82
CA LEU A 127 9.46 15.02 9.35
C LEU A 127 8.12 15.44 8.72
N SER A 128 7.46 16.43 9.33
CA SER A 128 6.16 16.97 8.86
C SER A 128 6.22 17.60 7.45
N LYS A 129 7.41 17.96 6.97
CA LYS A 129 7.60 18.42 5.58
C LYS A 129 7.42 17.30 4.55
N HIS A 130 7.40 16.04 5.00
CA HIS A 130 7.28 14.84 4.18
C HIS A 130 6.03 14.01 4.52
N PRO A 131 4.80 14.55 4.40
CA PRO A 131 3.55 13.92 4.87
C PRO A 131 3.20 12.63 4.10
N LYS A 132 3.84 12.40 2.97
CA LYS A 132 3.70 11.15 2.21
C LYS A 132 4.30 9.94 2.95
N TYR A 133 5.30 10.16 3.80
CA TYR A 133 6.09 9.12 4.46
C TYR A 133 5.86 9.10 5.96
N PHE A 134 5.68 10.27 6.56
CA PHE A 134 5.49 10.43 8.01
C PHE A 134 4.10 11.00 8.24
N ASP A 135 3.22 10.17 8.82
CA ASP A 135 1.86 10.55 9.16
C ASP A 135 1.83 11.43 10.43
N GLU A 136 0.66 12.02 10.69
CA GLU A 136 0.43 12.89 11.83
C GLU A 136 0.77 12.23 13.17
N LEU A 137 0.43 10.93 13.32
CA LEU A 137 0.78 10.17 14.51
C LEU A 137 2.30 10.11 14.74
N PHE A 138 3.06 9.79 13.68
CA PHE A 138 4.52 9.75 13.75
C PHE A 138 5.07 11.10 14.23
N CYS A 139 4.64 12.18 13.60
CA CYS A 139 5.12 13.52 13.92
C CYS A 139 4.75 13.95 15.33
N ASN A 140 3.52 13.67 15.79
CA ASN A 140 3.06 14.05 17.12
C ASN A 140 3.80 13.29 18.22
N LEU A 141 4.09 12.00 18.05
CA LEU A 141 4.88 11.22 19.00
C LEU A 141 6.33 11.73 19.10
N ILE A 142 6.94 12.08 17.97
CA ILE A 142 8.28 12.66 17.96
C ILE A 142 8.28 14.03 18.61
N ASP A 143 7.28 14.87 18.35
CA ASP A 143 7.14 16.18 18.98
C ASP A 143 7.03 16.08 20.51
N SER A 144 6.18 15.16 20.98
CA SER A 144 6.07 14.86 22.42
C SER A 144 7.42 14.40 23.01
N GLY A 145 8.17 13.59 22.28
CA GLY A 145 9.49 13.13 22.71
C GLY A 145 10.56 14.24 22.74
N GLU A 146 10.51 15.16 21.78
CA GLU A 146 11.39 16.32 21.76
C GLU A 146 11.10 17.29 22.93
N GLN A 147 9.82 17.53 23.19
CA GLN A 147 9.39 18.43 24.28
C GLN A 147 9.68 17.87 25.67
N SER A 148 9.54 16.54 25.86
CA SER A 148 9.78 15.86 27.13
C SER A 148 11.21 15.40 27.35
N GLY A 149 12.09 15.49 26.32
CA GLY A 149 13.45 14.94 26.36
C GLY A 149 13.51 13.42 26.34
N SER A 150 12.42 12.74 25.96
CA SER A 150 12.31 11.27 25.93
C SER A 150 12.20 10.74 24.49
N LEU A 151 12.95 11.37 23.56
CA LEU A 151 12.90 11.07 22.14
C LEU A 151 13.17 9.60 21.81
N GLU A 152 14.10 8.96 22.51
CA GLU A 152 14.42 7.54 22.35
C GLU A 152 13.21 6.63 22.62
N THR A 153 12.44 6.94 23.69
CA THR A 153 11.24 6.19 24.06
C THR A 153 10.14 6.39 23.02
N MET A 154 9.96 7.60 22.54
CA MET A 154 8.95 7.90 21.52
C MET A 154 9.31 7.28 20.17
N LEU A 155 10.56 7.29 19.79
CA LEU A 155 11.05 6.57 18.60
C LEU A 155 10.81 5.07 18.68
N ASP A 156 11.03 4.44 19.85
CA ASP A 156 10.76 3.01 20.05
C ASP A 156 9.25 2.70 19.93
N ARG A 157 8.38 3.55 20.49
CA ARG A 157 6.92 3.44 20.35
C ARG A 157 6.48 3.58 18.91
N VAL A 158 7.00 4.57 18.20
CA VAL A 158 6.71 4.78 16.77
C VAL A 158 7.19 3.59 15.93
N ALA A 159 8.39 3.08 16.20
CA ALA A 159 8.93 1.92 15.50
C ALA A 159 8.03 0.70 15.71
N THR A 160 7.68 0.39 16.96
CA THR A 160 6.78 -0.72 17.31
C THR A 160 5.41 -0.59 16.66
N TYR A 161 4.82 0.62 16.68
CA TYR A 161 3.56 0.90 16.01
C TYR A 161 3.63 0.65 14.49
N LYS A 162 4.66 1.18 13.82
CA LYS A 162 4.85 1.00 12.38
C LYS A 162 5.10 -0.45 12.00
N GLU A 163 5.95 -1.16 12.76
CA GLU A 163 6.21 -2.59 12.55
C GLU A 163 4.93 -3.42 12.65
N LYS A 164 4.14 -3.24 13.71
CA LYS A 164 2.87 -3.95 13.89
C LYS A 164 1.85 -3.61 12.80
N SER A 165 1.72 -2.32 12.45
CA SER A 165 0.82 -1.87 11.38
C SER A 165 1.19 -2.48 10.03
N GLU A 166 2.48 -2.50 9.68
CA GLU A 166 2.93 -3.07 8.42
C GLU A 166 2.92 -4.61 8.42
N ALA A 167 3.18 -5.26 9.56
CA ALA A 167 3.04 -6.71 9.71
C ALA A 167 1.60 -7.16 9.45
N LEU A 168 0.62 -6.45 10.03
CA LEU A 168 -0.80 -6.73 9.82
C LEU A 168 -1.20 -6.59 8.34
N LYS A 169 -0.79 -5.50 7.69
CA LYS A 169 -1.04 -5.31 6.24
C LYS A 169 -0.37 -6.38 5.39
N ALA A 170 0.88 -6.74 5.72
CA ALA A 170 1.63 -7.77 5.02
C ALA A 170 0.97 -9.14 5.16
N LYS A 171 0.45 -9.48 6.34
CA LYS A 171 -0.26 -10.73 6.59
C LYS A 171 -1.52 -10.84 5.74
N ILE A 172 -2.38 -9.80 5.76
CA ILE A 172 -3.59 -9.75 4.91
C ILE A 172 -3.22 -9.90 3.43
N LYS A 173 -2.20 -9.17 2.96
CA LYS A 173 -1.74 -9.23 1.57
C LYS A 173 -1.22 -10.61 1.20
N LYS A 174 -0.43 -11.24 2.08
CA LYS A 174 0.14 -12.59 1.87
C LYS A 174 -0.96 -13.65 1.76
N ALA A 175 -1.96 -13.59 2.65
CA ALA A 175 -3.10 -14.50 2.63
C ALA A 175 -3.88 -14.44 1.31
N MET A 176 -4.02 -13.26 0.70
CA MET A 176 -4.69 -13.07 -0.59
C MET A 176 -3.85 -13.52 -1.80
N THR A 177 -2.55 -13.74 -1.64
CA THR A 177 -1.65 -14.08 -2.77
C THR A 177 -1.98 -15.46 -3.34
N TYR A 178 -2.18 -16.47 -2.49
CA TYR A 178 -2.50 -17.84 -2.93
C TYR A 178 -3.83 -17.91 -3.69
N PRO A 179 -4.97 -17.42 -3.16
CA PRO A 179 -6.22 -17.39 -3.88
C PRO A 179 -6.15 -16.69 -5.24
N ILE A 180 -5.50 -15.53 -5.29
CA ILE A 180 -5.34 -14.77 -6.54
C ILE A 180 -4.52 -15.57 -7.56
N ALA A 181 -3.43 -16.22 -7.13
CA ALA A 181 -2.59 -17.02 -8.03
C ALA A 181 -3.37 -18.22 -8.60
N VAL A 182 -4.13 -18.93 -7.77
CA VAL A 182 -4.92 -20.09 -8.22
C VAL A 182 -6.03 -19.67 -9.18
N VAL A 183 -6.77 -18.60 -8.87
CA VAL A 183 -7.78 -18.04 -9.78
C VAL A 183 -7.16 -17.58 -11.10
N ALA A 184 -6.00 -16.94 -11.06
CA ALA A 184 -5.31 -16.52 -12.28
C ALA A 184 -4.92 -17.72 -13.17
N VAL A 185 -4.36 -18.78 -12.57
CA VAL A 185 -4.03 -20.02 -13.30
C VAL A 185 -5.31 -20.65 -13.86
N ALA A 186 -6.38 -20.71 -13.10
CA ALA A 186 -7.66 -21.23 -13.54
C ALA A 186 -8.22 -20.49 -14.76
N VAL A 187 -8.19 -19.16 -14.72
CA VAL A 187 -8.64 -18.30 -15.84
C VAL A 187 -7.77 -18.52 -17.07
N ILE A 188 -6.45 -18.64 -16.89
CA ILE A 188 -5.51 -18.90 -18.01
C ILE A 188 -5.78 -20.25 -18.65
N VAL A 189 -5.87 -21.32 -17.84
CA VAL A 189 -6.12 -22.69 -18.33
C VAL A 189 -7.47 -22.76 -19.04
N THR A 190 -8.52 -22.23 -18.45
CA THR A 190 -9.86 -22.17 -19.06
C THR A 190 -9.82 -21.38 -20.38
N GLY A 191 -9.14 -20.24 -20.40
CA GLY A 191 -8.97 -19.45 -21.63
C GLY A 191 -8.25 -20.24 -22.74
N ILE A 192 -7.20 -20.98 -22.41
CA ILE A 192 -6.49 -21.86 -23.38
C ILE A 192 -7.44 -22.94 -23.90
N LEU A 193 -8.18 -23.61 -23.02
CA LEU A 193 -9.14 -24.64 -23.43
C LEU A 193 -10.22 -24.06 -24.34
N MET A 194 -10.80 -22.92 -24.00
CA MET A 194 -11.82 -22.24 -24.80
C MET A 194 -11.30 -21.79 -26.17
N VAL A 195 -10.06 -21.27 -26.24
CA VAL A 195 -9.52 -20.71 -27.51
C VAL A 195 -8.92 -21.78 -28.42
N LYS A 196 -8.41 -22.87 -27.85
CA LYS A 196 -7.67 -23.87 -28.64
C LYS A 196 -8.37 -25.21 -28.73
N VAL A 197 -8.94 -25.70 -27.63
CA VAL A 197 -9.44 -27.07 -27.55
C VAL A 197 -10.90 -27.16 -28.01
N VAL A 198 -11.77 -26.32 -27.48
CA VAL A 198 -13.20 -26.35 -27.81
C VAL A 198 -13.47 -26.19 -29.32
N PRO A 199 -12.81 -25.25 -30.06
CA PRO A 199 -13.03 -25.15 -31.51
C PRO A 199 -12.62 -26.39 -32.29
N GLN A 200 -11.46 -27.00 -31.95
CA GLN A 200 -11.01 -28.21 -32.61
C GLN A 200 -12.00 -29.36 -32.50
N PHE A 201 -12.62 -29.50 -31.32
CA PHE A 201 -13.70 -30.49 -31.14
C PHE A 201 -14.95 -30.13 -31.94
N ALA A 202 -15.36 -28.84 -31.94
CA ALA A 202 -16.51 -28.40 -32.75
C ALA A 202 -16.30 -28.70 -34.26
N ASP A 203 -15.10 -28.43 -34.81
CA ASP A 203 -14.76 -28.68 -36.19
C ASP A 203 -14.82 -30.19 -36.51
N ILE A 204 -14.31 -31.05 -35.64
CA ILE A 204 -14.33 -32.51 -35.79
C ILE A 204 -15.78 -33.01 -35.88
N PHE A 205 -16.67 -32.56 -34.98
CA PHE A 205 -18.06 -32.98 -34.96
C PHE A 205 -18.86 -32.48 -36.17
N GLN A 206 -18.65 -31.25 -36.60
CA GLN A 206 -19.24 -30.75 -37.86
C GLN A 206 -18.82 -31.55 -39.06
N GLY A 207 -17.54 -32.02 -39.11
CA GLY A 207 -17.02 -32.91 -40.14
C GLY A 207 -17.72 -34.26 -40.22
N PHE A 208 -18.31 -34.74 -39.13
CA PHE A 208 -19.12 -35.99 -39.09
C PHE A 208 -20.58 -35.76 -39.47
N GLY A 209 -21.01 -34.51 -39.73
CA GLY A 209 -22.40 -34.19 -40.07
C GLY A 209 -23.38 -34.34 -38.91
N ALA A 210 -22.95 -34.41 -37.67
CA ALA A 210 -23.76 -34.56 -36.48
C ALA A 210 -24.10 -33.19 -35.89
N GLU A 211 -25.36 -33.03 -35.48
CA GLU A 211 -25.77 -31.84 -34.71
C GLU A 211 -25.18 -31.88 -33.30
N LEU A 212 -24.62 -30.73 -32.84
CA LEU A 212 -24.05 -30.62 -31.51
C LEU A 212 -25.15 -30.59 -30.44
N PRO A 213 -25.00 -31.34 -29.31
CA PRO A 213 -25.91 -31.22 -28.18
C PRO A 213 -26.02 -29.76 -27.70
N ALA A 214 -27.19 -29.38 -27.20
CA ALA A 214 -27.49 -28.01 -26.77
C ALA A 214 -26.45 -27.45 -25.77
N PHE A 215 -26.00 -28.28 -24.82
CA PHE A 215 -24.98 -27.87 -23.84
C PHE A 215 -23.62 -27.61 -24.51
N THR A 216 -23.20 -28.47 -25.43
CA THR A 216 -21.95 -28.28 -26.21
C THR A 216 -22.03 -27.02 -27.06
N GLN A 217 -23.18 -26.77 -27.69
CA GLN A 217 -23.40 -25.55 -28.50
C GLN A 217 -23.24 -24.27 -27.66
N ILE A 218 -23.74 -24.25 -26.40
CA ILE A 218 -23.54 -23.13 -25.48
C ILE A 218 -22.06 -22.90 -25.23
N VAL A 219 -21.28 -23.97 -24.96
CA VAL A 219 -19.84 -23.87 -24.69
C VAL A 219 -19.07 -23.41 -25.93
N VAL A 220 -19.46 -23.87 -27.13
CA VAL A 220 -18.86 -23.40 -28.40
C VAL A 220 -19.15 -21.92 -28.61
N ASN A 221 -20.39 -21.48 -28.45
CA ASN A 221 -20.76 -20.06 -28.58
C ASN A 221 -19.98 -19.18 -27.57
N MET A 222 -19.78 -19.67 -26.33
CA MET A 222 -18.93 -18.98 -25.34
C MET A 222 -17.48 -18.95 -25.79
N SER A 223 -16.96 -20.02 -26.40
CA SER A 223 -15.61 -20.07 -26.95
C SER A 223 -15.41 -19.02 -28.06
N ASP A 224 -16.33 -18.94 -28.99
CA ASP A 224 -16.30 -17.97 -30.10
C ASP A 224 -16.34 -16.53 -29.56
N TRP A 225 -17.19 -16.30 -28.57
CA TRP A 225 -17.25 -14.99 -27.90
C TRP A 225 -15.92 -14.63 -27.22
N VAL A 226 -15.31 -15.58 -26.48
CA VAL A 226 -14.01 -15.38 -25.85
C VAL A 226 -12.92 -15.11 -26.89
N GLN A 227 -12.89 -15.87 -28.01
CA GLN A 227 -11.94 -15.66 -29.08
C GLN A 227 -12.06 -14.28 -29.74
N ALA A 228 -13.29 -13.81 -29.93
CA ALA A 228 -13.56 -12.51 -30.55
C ALA A 228 -13.23 -11.33 -29.64
N TYR A 229 -13.45 -11.46 -28.32
CA TYR A 229 -13.49 -10.32 -27.41
C TYR A 229 -12.50 -10.37 -26.24
N TRP A 230 -11.60 -11.39 -26.13
CA TRP A 230 -10.66 -11.52 -25.01
C TRP A 230 -9.83 -10.26 -24.77
N PHE A 231 -9.34 -9.60 -25.83
CA PHE A 231 -8.54 -8.38 -25.70
C PHE A 231 -9.41 -7.18 -25.24
N VAL A 232 -10.67 -7.11 -25.69
CA VAL A 232 -11.62 -6.09 -25.23
C VAL A 232 -11.90 -6.26 -23.74
N VAL A 233 -12.09 -7.51 -23.29
CA VAL A 233 -12.29 -7.82 -21.86
C VAL A 233 -11.09 -7.34 -21.03
N ILE A 234 -9.86 -7.61 -21.48
CA ILE A 234 -8.65 -7.13 -20.80
C ILE A 234 -8.60 -5.61 -20.74
N ILE A 235 -8.88 -4.92 -21.86
CA ILE A 235 -8.88 -3.45 -21.91
C ILE A 235 -9.96 -2.87 -20.98
N VAL A 236 -11.15 -3.44 -20.98
CA VAL A 236 -12.26 -3.01 -20.11
C VAL A 236 -11.90 -3.22 -18.63
N VAL A 237 -11.36 -4.39 -18.28
CA VAL A 237 -10.93 -4.67 -16.89
C VAL A 237 -9.82 -3.72 -16.44
N MET A 238 -8.79 -3.49 -17.29
CA MET A 238 -7.74 -2.51 -16.97
C MET A 238 -8.31 -1.09 -16.87
N GLY A 239 -9.22 -0.73 -17.74
CA GLY A 239 -9.93 0.56 -17.71
C GLY A 239 -10.73 0.74 -16.42
N LEU A 240 -11.48 -0.28 -16.00
CA LEU A 240 -12.24 -0.27 -14.75
C LEU A 240 -11.32 -0.16 -13.51
N ILE A 241 -10.20 -0.90 -13.49
CA ILE A 241 -9.22 -0.82 -12.40
C ILE A 241 -8.59 0.59 -12.31
N THR A 242 -8.23 1.17 -13.45
CA THR A 242 -7.64 2.54 -13.48
C THR A 242 -8.68 3.59 -13.10
N LEU A 243 -9.90 3.48 -13.62
CA LEU A 243 -11.00 4.36 -13.28
C LEU A 243 -11.37 4.28 -11.80
N HIS A 244 -11.42 3.07 -11.23
CA HIS A 244 -11.65 2.85 -9.80
C HIS A 244 -10.56 3.53 -8.94
N LYS A 245 -9.27 3.33 -9.29
CA LYS A 245 -8.16 3.97 -8.58
C LYS A 245 -8.24 5.50 -8.65
N GLU A 246 -8.51 6.04 -9.83
CA GLU A 246 -8.61 7.47 -10.04
C GLU A 246 -9.84 8.06 -9.31
N ALA A 247 -10.99 7.39 -9.37
CA ALA A 247 -12.19 7.79 -8.66
C ALA A 247 -12.00 7.76 -7.12
N ALA A 248 -11.31 6.74 -6.60
CA ALA A 248 -11.00 6.63 -5.17
C ALA A 248 -10.05 7.74 -4.69
N VAL A 249 -9.12 8.21 -5.55
CA VAL A 249 -8.23 9.33 -5.24
C VAL A 249 -8.93 10.67 -5.34
N ARG A 250 -9.73 10.89 -6.38
CA ARG A 250 -10.34 12.21 -6.67
C ARG A 250 -11.66 12.46 -5.94
N SER A 251 -12.45 11.42 -5.65
CA SER A 251 -13.79 11.57 -5.11
C SER A 251 -13.90 11.00 -3.69
N LYS A 252 -13.99 11.91 -2.71
CA LYS A 252 -14.24 11.53 -1.31
C LYS A 252 -15.57 10.75 -1.18
N LYS A 253 -16.63 11.17 -1.86
CA LYS A 253 -17.94 10.51 -1.84
C LYS A 253 -17.89 9.07 -2.37
N TYR A 254 -17.08 8.83 -3.42
CA TYR A 254 -16.90 7.50 -3.99
C TYR A 254 -16.17 6.59 -2.99
N ARG A 255 -15.12 7.08 -2.35
CA ARG A 255 -14.40 6.34 -1.31
C ARG A 255 -15.30 6.00 -0.13
N ASP A 256 -16.08 6.98 0.37
CA ASP A 256 -17.05 6.77 1.46
C ASP A 256 -18.07 5.67 1.12
N TYR A 257 -18.55 5.64 -0.14
CA TYR A 257 -19.50 4.63 -0.61
C TYR A 257 -18.88 3.23 -0.67
N ILE A 258 -17.66 3.11 -1.20
CA ILE A 258 -16.94 1.83 -1.25
C ILE A 258 -16.63 1.33 0.18
N ASP A 259 -16.14 2.21 1.05
CA ASP A 259 -15.87 1.89 2.44
C ASP A 259 -17.12 1.37 3.18
N ALA A 260 -18.28 1.98 2.92
CA ALA A 260 -19.54 1.53 3.51
C ALA A 260 -20.02 0.18 2.95
N ILE A 261 -19.79 -0.12 1.66
CA ILE A 261 -20.11 -1.42 1.06
C ILE A 261 -19.20 -2.51 1.62
N LEU A 262 -17.90 -2.24 1.74
CA LEU A 262 -16.92 -3.20 2.26
C LEU A 262 -17.28 -3.65 3.69
N LEU A 263 -17.81 -2.76 4.52
CA LEU A 263 -18.26 -3.12 5.87
C LEU A 263 -19.46 -4.07 5.88
N LYS A 264 -20.30 -4.06 4.84
CA LYS A 264 -21.48 -4.93 4.72
C LYS A 264 -21.18 -6.27 4.03
N ALA A 265 -20.02 -6.40 3.39
CA ALA A 265 -19.63 -7.61 2.69
C ALA A 265 -19.41 -8.76 3.69
N PRO A 266 -19.98 -9.95 3.46
CA PRO A 266 -19.73 -11.10 4.33
C PRO A 266 -18.22 -11.41 4.34
N ILE A 267 -17.68 -11.85 5.49
CA ILE A 267 -16.27 -12.17 5.74
C ILE A 267 -15.34 -10.94 5.62
N VAL A 268 -15.34 -10.23 4.47
CA VAL A 268 -14.50 -9.03 4.27
C VAL A 268 -14.86 -7.94 5.27
N GLY A 269 -16.16 -7.70 5.50
CA GLY A 269 -16.63 -6.71 6.47
C GLY A 269 -16.18 -7.04 7.90
N MET A 270 -16.18 -8.33 8.27
CA MET A 270 -15.65 -8.76 9.57
C MET A 270 -14.16 -8.43 9.71
N ILE A 271 -13.34 -8.77 8.71
CA ILE A 271 -11.90 -8.47 8.71
C ILE A 271 -11.65 -6.96 8.77
N VAL A 272 -12.41 -6.16 8.01
CA VAL A 272 -12.27 -4.70 8.00
C VAL A 272 -12.64 -4.12 9.36
N ASN A 273 -13.76 -4.52 9.95
CA ASN A 273 -14.20 -4.07 11.28
C ASN A 273 -13.15 -4.40 12.34
N THR A 274 -12.73 -5.65 12.44
CA THR A 274 -11.73 -6.11 13.41
C THR A 274 -10.38 -5.39 13.20
N SER A 275 -9.97 -5.17 11.95
CA SER A 275 -8.76 -4.39 11.62
C SER A 275 -8.86 -2.93 12.05
N VAL A 276 -10.05 -2.33 12.00
CA VAL A 276 -10.27 -0.96 12.51
C VAL A 276 -10.18 -0.94 14.04
N TYR A 277 -10.77 -1.94 14.73
CA TYR A 277 -10.68 -2.03 16.19
C TYR A 277 -9.23 -2.22 16.66
N ALA A 278 -8.48 -3.08 15.98
CA ALA A 278 -7.05 -3.26 16.26
C ALA A 278 -6.26 -1.95 16.09
N ARG A 279 -6.44 -1.25 14.95
CA ARG A 279 -5.77 0.04 14.68
C ARG A 279 -6.20 1.13 15.65
N PHE A 280 -7.51 1.25 15.92
CA PHE A 280 -8.04 2.19 16.90
C PHE A 280 -7.38 1.99 18.26
N SER A 281 -7.43 0.78 18.80
CA SER A 281 -6.89 0.44 20.11
C SER A 281 -5.37 0.63 20.17
N ARG A 282 -4.65 0.17 19.15
CA ARG A 282 -3.19 0.31 19.07
C ARG A 282 -2.74 1.77 18.97
N THR A 283 -3.39 2.55 18.11
CA THR A 283 -3.05 3.96 17.92
C THR A 283 -3.35 4.74 19.19
N LEU A 284 -4.54 4.55 19.78
CA LEU A 284 -4.93 5.27 21.00
C LEU A 284 -4.05 4.86 22.21
N ALA A 285 -3.77 3.57 22.39
CA ALA A 285 -2.86 3.10 23.43
C ALA A 285 -1.47 3.73 23.29
N THR A 286 -0.92 3.74 22.07
CA THR A 286 0.43 4.27 21.82
C THR A 286 0.50 5.77 22.07
N THR A 287 -0.49 6.55 21.61
CA THR A 287 -0.52 8.01 21.77
C THR A 287 -0.78 8.41 23.23
N PHE A 288 -1.74 7.76 23.87
CA PHE A 288 -2.07 8.06 25.26
C PHE A 288 -0.93 7.70 26.22
N ALA A 289 -0.29 6.54 26.03
CA ALA A 289 0.90 6.16 26.78
C ALA A 289 2.10 7.10 26.55
N ALA A 290 2.13 7.83 25.43
CA ALA A 290 3.13 8.86 25.13
C ALA A 290 2.81 10.23 25.79
N GLY A 291 1.70 10.34 26.52
CA GLY A 291 1.27 11.59 27.15
C GLY A 291 0.58 12.57 26.21
N VAL A 292 0.23 12.16 25.00
CA VAL A 292 -0.55 13.00 24.06
C VAL A 292 -1.95 13.21 24.63
N PRO A 293 -2.47 14.43 24.68
CA PRO A 293 -3.84 14.71 25.13
C PRO A 293 -4.87 13.86 24.37
N LEU A 294 -5.90 13.37 25.06
CA LEU A 294 -6.88 12.42 24.50
C LEU A 294 -7.54 12.94 23.21
N VAL A 295 -7.84 14.23 23.13
CA VAL A 295 -8.45 14.86 21.96
C VAL A 295 -7.51 14.79 20.73
N ASP A 296 -6.23 15.07 20.92
CA ASP A 296 -5.22 15.02 19.86
C ASP A 296 -4.92 13.56 19.46
N ALA A 297 -4.90 12.65 20.45
CA ALA A 297 -4.81 11.21 20.22
C ALA A 297 -5.97 10.71 19.34
N LEU A 298 -7.22 11.12 19.61
CA LEU A 298 -8.40 10.77 18.81
C LEU A 298 -8.33 11.35 17.39
N ASN A 299 -7.71 12.51 17.20
CA ASN A 299 -7.47 13.06 15.88
C ASN A 299 -6.54 12.13 15.06
N SER A 300 -5.40 11.76 15.65
CA SER A 300 -4.45 10.80 15.04
C SER A 300 -5.11 9.45 14.73
N VAL A 301 -5.95 8.94 15.66
CA VAL A 301 -6.71 7.69 15.49
C VAL A 301 -7.68 7.78 14.33
N SER A 302 -8.37 8.93 14.15
CA SER A 302 -9.29 9.11 13.02
C SER A 302 -8.57 9.04 11.67
N GLY A 303 -7.36 9.59 11.59
CA GLY A 303 -6.50 9.50 10.40
C GLY A 303 -5.98 8.08 10.12
N ALA A 304 -5.72 7.30 11.18
CA ALA A 304 -5.20 5.94 11.11
C ALA A 304 -6.30 4.87 10.92
N ALA A 305 -7.58 5.21 11.02
CA ALA A 305 -8.70 4.25 11.01
C ALA A 305 -8.74 3.39 9.73
N GLY A 306 -8.36 3.96 8.58
CA GLY A 306 -8.29 3.24 7.30
C GLY A 306 -9.65 2.90 6.68
N ASN A 307 -10.73 3.42 7.25
CA ASN A 307 -12.10 3.38 6.72
C ASN A 307 -12.79 4.69 7.10
N GLU A 308 -13.38 5.38 6.13
CA GLU A 308 -13.94 6.72 6.34
C GLU A 308 -15.21 6.72 7.21
N VAL A 309 -15.97 5.62 7.22
CA VAL A 309 -17.15 5.50 8.09
C VAL A 309 -16.71 5.54 9.56
N TYR A 310 -15.69 4.76 9.90
CA TYR A 310 -15.08 4.77 11.24
C TYR A 310 -14.35 6.07 11.55
N ALA A 311 -13.59 6.61 10.60
CA ALA A 311 -12.91 7.90 10.79
C ALA A 311 -13.91 9.01 11.16
N ARG A 312 -15.09 9.01 10.55
CA ARG A 312 -16.19 9.94 10.87
C ARG A 312 -16.78 9.70 12.25
N ALA A 313 -16.98 8.44 12.62
CA ALA A 313 -17.45 8.09 13.97
C ALA A 313 -16.43 8.52 15.04
N ILE A 314 -15.13 8.29 14.80
CA ILE A 314 -14.07 8.69 15.72
C ILE A 314 -13.99 10.23 15.85
N ARG A 315 -14.15 10.97 14.76
CA ARG A 315 -14.23 12.45 14.83
C ARG A 315 -15.42 12.91 15.67
N LYS A 316 -16.58 12.26 15.56
CA LYS A 316 -17.73 12.55 16.41
C LYS A 316 -17.41 12.26 17.88
N VAL A 317 -16.77 11.13 18.18
CA VAL A 317 -16.29 10.81 19.54
C VAL A 317 -15.35 11.89 20.05
N ARG A 318 -14.38 12.32 19.25
CA ARG A 318 -13.45 13.41 19.61
C ARG A 318 -14.19 14.70 19.97
N ASP A 319 -15.15 15.08 19.15
CA ASP A 319 -15.92 16.32 19.35
C ASP A 319 -16.76 16.26 20.65
N GLU A 320 -17.36 15.10 20.97
CA GLU A 320 -18.08 14.88 22.23
C GLU A 320 -17.13 14.87 23.44
N VAL A 321 -15.97 14.23 23.33
CA VAL A 321 -14.94 14.24 24.39
C VAL A 321 -14.40 15.66 24.63
N THR A 322 -14.25 16.46 23.59
CA THR A 322 -13.84 17.89 23.72
C THR A 322 -14.84 18.70 24.53
N THR A 323 -16.12 18.31 24.52
CA THR A 323 -17.17 18.97 25.36
C THR A 323 -17.27 18.36 26.76
N GLY A 324 -16.41 17.44 27.15
CA GLY A 324 -16.32 16.82 28.46
C GLY A 324 -17.12 15.53 28.63
N THR A 325 -17.64 14.95 27.53
CA THR A 325 -18.29 13.65 27.59
C THR A 325 -17.22 12.55 27.81
N PRO A 326 -17.40 11.58 28.72
CA PRO A 326 -16.52 10.46 28.90
C PRO A 326 -16.33 9.67 27.59
N LEU A 327 -15.10 9.18 27.33
CA LEU A 327 -14.74 8.49 26.09
C LEU A 327 -15.65 7.26 25.84
N ASN A 328 -15.89 6.45 26.86
CA ASN A 328 -16.73 5.26 26.75
C ASN A 328 -18.17 5.59 26.35
N VAL A 329 -18.73 6.72 26.86
CA VAL A 329 -20.08 7.19 26.55
C VAL A 329 -20.16 7.70 25.11
N ALA A 330 -19.20 8.54 24.71
CA ALA A 330 -19.09 9.06 23.35
C ALA A 330 -18.94 7.92 22.32
N MET A 331 -18.09 6.92 22.60
CA MET A 331 -17.93 5.73 21.74
C MET A 331 -19.22 4.92 21.62
N ARG A 332 -19.91 4.69 22.73
CA ARG A 332 -21.20 3.96 22.77
C ARG A 332 -22.27 4.66 21.93
N GLY A 333 -22.30 5.98 21.93
CA GLY A 333 -23.24 6.81 21.15
C GLY A 333 -23.09 6.65 19.63
N THR A 334 -21.97 6.10 19.14
CA THR A 334 -21.75 5.84 17.70
C THR A 334 -22.32 4.51 17.23
N ASN A 335 -22.56 3.55 18.11
CA ASN A 335 -22.93 2.15 17.80
C ASN A 335 -21.95 1.44 16.85
N MET A 336 -20.70 1.90 16.79
CA MET A 336 -19.70 1.36 15.86
C MET A 336 -18.67 0.44 16.53
N PHE A 337 -18.61 0.43 17.86
CA PHE A 337 -17.59 -0.29 18.62
C PHE A 337 -18.20 -1.49 19.36
N PRO A 338 -17.48 -2.64 19.42
CA PRO A 338 -17.95 -3.83 20.12
C PRO A 338 -17.98 -3.63 21.63
N SER A 339 -18.85 -4.37 22.30
CA SER A 339 -19.09 -4.26 23.75
C SER A 339 -17.83 -4.45 24.58
N MET A 340 -16.95 -5.40 24.20
CA MET A 340 -15.67 -5.64 24.87
C MET A 340 -14.78 -4.40 24.88
N LEU A 341 -14.64 -3.73 23.74
CA LEU A 341 -13.81 -2.52 23.62
C LEU A 341 -14.39 -1.39 24.48
N LEU A 342 -15.73 -1.21 24.45
CA LEU A 342 -16.42 -0.21 25.28
C LEU A 342 -16.22 -0.45 26.78
N GLN A 343 -16.30 -1.71 27.23
CA GLN A 343 -16.07 -2.08 28.62
C GLN A 343 -14.62 -1.83 29.06
N MET A 344 -13.64 -2.23 28.23
CA MET A 344 -12.23 -1.99 28.54
C MET A 344 -11.90 -0.50 28.60
N VAL A 345 -12.48 0.30 27.71
CA VAL A 345 -12.32 1.76 27.76
C VAL A 345 -12.95 2.33 29.04
N ALA A 346 -14.16 1.88 29.43
CA ALA A 346 -14.80 2.32 30.68
C ALA A 346 -13.92 1.99 31.91
N ILE A 347 -13.45 0.76 32.02
CA ILE A 347 -12.55 0.35 33.11
C ILE A 347 -11.25 1.18 33.10
N GLY A 348 -10.69 1.43 31.91
CA GLY A 348 -9.47 2.23 31.76
C GLY A 348 -9.66 3.68 32.17
N GLU A 349 -10.83 4.31 31.86
CA GLU A 349 -11.18 5.67 32.27
C GLU A 349 -11.35 5.75 33.80
N GLU A 350 -12.07 4.79 34.41
CA GLU A 350 -12.33 4.77 35.84
C GLU A 350 -11.08 4.50 36.68
N SER A 351 -10.21 3.62 36.18
CA SER A 351 -8.97 3.22 36.91
C SER A 351 -7.76 4.12 36.60
N GLY A 352 -7.85 5.01 35.61
CA GLY A 352 -6.71 5.79 35.11
C GLY A 352 -5.66 4.98 34.34
N ALA A 353 -6.00 3.75 33.91
CA ALA A 353 -5.10 2.83 33.20
C ALA A 353 -5.59 2.59 31.76
N LEU A 354 -6.03 3.66 31.07
CA LEU A 354 -6.60 3.59 29.75
C LEU A 354 -5.64 3.00 28.71
N ASP A 355 -4.37 3.37 28.78
CA ASP A 355 -3.29 2.85 27.92
C ASP A 355 -3.14 1.33 28.01
N ALA A 356 -3.09 0.79 29.24
CA ALA A 356 -2.97 -0.63 29.50
C ALA A 356 -4.20 -1.42 29.02
N MET A 357 -5.40 -0.90 29.20
CA MET A 357 -6.64 -1.54 28.74
C MET A 357 -6.72 -1.53 27.20
N LEU A 358 -6.37 -0.42 26.58
CA LEU A 358 -6.33 -0.31 25.12
C LEU A 358 -5.23 -1.17 24.50
N GLU A 359 -4.09 -1.35 25.16
CA GLU A 359 -3.04 -2.25 24.68
C GLU A 359 -3.51 -3.71 24.66
N LYS A 360 -4.24 -4.15 25.70
CA LYS A 360 -4.86 -5.48 25.72
C LYS A 360 -5.89 -5.64 24.60
N CYS A 361 -6.73 -4.62 24.37
CA CYS A 361 -7.67 -4.63 23.24
C CYS A 361 -6.94 -4.70 21.90
N ALA A 362 -5.86 -3.95 21.73
CA ALA A 362 -5.06 -3.96 20.51
C ALA A 362 -4.50 -5.35 20.20
N ASN A 363 -3.88 -5.99 21.20
CA ASN A 363 -3.33 -7.34 21.05
C ASN A 363 -4.45 -8.36 20.72
N PHE A 364 -5.58 -8.30 21.42
CA PHE A 364 -6.72 -9.17 21.17
C PHE A 364 -7.26 -9.02 19.73
N TYR A 365 -7.51 -7.78 19.29
CA TYR A 365 -8.04 -7.56 17.94
C TYR A 365 -7.01 -7.78 16.84
N GLU A 366 -5.70 -7.61 17.10
CA GLU A 366 -4.64 -8.03 16.18
C GLU A 366 -4.68 -9.56 15.96
N GLU A 367 -4.84 -10.34 17.03
CA GLU A 367 -4.99 -11.80 16.98
C GLU A 367 -6.29 -12.21 16.28
N GLU A 368 -7.40 -11.53 16.56
CA GLU A 368 -8.70 -11.78 15.89
C GLU A 368 -8.63 -11.50 14.38
N VAL A 369 -7.90 -10.47 13.93
CA VAL A 369 -7.65 -10.26 12.50
C VAL A 369 -6.85 -11.41 11.92
N ASP A 370 -5.84 -11.89 12.65
CA ASP A 370 -5.02 -13.03 12.24
C ASP A 370 -5.88 -14.27 12.05
N ASN A 371 -6.73 -14.59 13.01
CA ASN A 371 -7.66 -15.72 12.95
C ASN A 371 -8.68 -15.58 11.81
N ALA A 372 -9.22 -14.39 11.60
CA ALA A 372 -10.17 -14.12 10.53
C ALA A 372 -9.53 -14.26 9.13
N VAL A 373 -8.28 -13.83 8.97
CA VAL A 373 -7.52 -13.95 7.72
C VAL A 373 -7.16 -15.41 7.44
N ASP A 374 -6.73 -16.16 8.46
CA ASP A 374 -6.42 -17.59 8.33
C ASP A 374 -7.70 -18.40 8.03
N GLY A 375 -8.83 -18.07 8.69
CA GLY A 375 -10.14 -18.65 8.41
C GLY A 375 -10.64 -18.37 7.00
N LEU A 376 -10.45 -17.15 6.48
CA LEU A 376 -10.77 -16.81 5.09
C LEU A 376 -9.97 -17.67 4.12
N THR A 377 -8.66 -17.82 4.36
CA THR A 377 -7.79 -18.63 3.50
C THR A 377 -8.22 -20.09 3.47
N ALA A 378 -8.59 -20.65 4.62
CA ALA A 378 -9.09 -22.03 4.73
C ALA A 378 -10.42 -22.24 3.98
N LEU A 379 -11.32 -21.25 4.00
CA LEU A 379 -12.60 -21.32 3.26
C LEU A 379 -12.43 -21.12 1.75
N MET A 380 -11.40 -20.39 1.32
CA MET A 380 -11.14 -20.16 -0.10
C MET A 380 -10.76 -21.44 -0.85
N GLU A 381 -10.07 -22.38 -0.21
CA GLU A 381 -9.61 -23.62 -0.85
C GLU A 381 -10.77 -24.49 -1.34
N PRO A 382 -11.77 -24.89 -0.50
CA PRO A 382 -12.93 -25.64 -0.96
C PRO A 382 -13.76 -24.89 -2.02
N LEU A 383 -13.87 -23.57 -1.89
CA LEU A 383 -14.62 -22.75 -2.83
C LEU A 383 -13.93 -22.74 -4.21
N ILE A 384 -12.62 -22.55 -4.25
CA ILE A 384 -11.84 -22.58 -5.49
C ILE A 384 -11.91 -23.97 -6.13
N MET A 385 -11.76 -25.05 -5.35
CA MET A 385 -11.85 -26.41 -5.85
C MET A 385 -13.24 -26.72 -6.41
N SER A 386 -14.30 -26.24 -5.77
CA SER A 386 -15.68 -26.40 -6.25
C SER A 386 -15.89 -25.66 -7.58
N VAL A 387 -15.44 -24.41 -7.67
CA VAL A 387 -15.53 -23.60 -8.91
C VAL A 387 -14.73 -24.28 -10.05
N LEU A 388 -13.50 -24.70 -9.78
CA LEU A 388 -12.68 -25.41 -10.76
C LEU A 388 -13.31 -26.74 -11.19
N GLY A 389 -13.85 -27.51 -10.25
CA GLY A 389 -14.55 -28.77 -10.52
C GLY A 389 -15.74 -28.57 -11.44
N VAL A 390 -16.59 -27.59 -11.19
CA VAL A 390 -17.73 -27.25 -12.06
C VAL A 390 -17.25 -26.76 -13.44
N LEU A 391 -16.22 -25.95 -13.49
CA LEU A 391 -15.73 -25.36 -14.74
C LEU A 391 -15.05 -26.40 -15.62
N VAL A 392 -14.10 -27.16 -15.07
CA VAL A 392 -13.39 -28.21 -15.81
C VAL A 392 -14.34 -29.39 -16.11
N GLY A 393 -15.14 -29.82 -15.12
CA GLY A 393 -16.13 -30.86 -15.30
C GLY A 393 -17.18 -30.49 -16.36
N GLY A 394 -17.66 -29.24 -16.36
CA GLY A 394 -18.58 -28.75 -17.38
C GLY A 394 -17.96 -28.75 -18.79
N LEU A 395 -16.69 -28.33 -18.94
CA LEU A 395 -15.98 -28.43 -20.20
C LEU A 395 -15.81 -29.88 -20.68
N MET A 396 -15.44 -30.79 -19.75
CA MET A 396 -15.32 -32.22 -20.07
C MET A 396 -16.65 -32.79 -20.56
N VAL A 397 -17.74 -32.55 -19.84
CA VAL A 397 -19.09 -32.97 -20.25
C VAL A 397 -19.44 -32.41 -21.64
N ALA A 398 -19.20 -31.14 -21.89
CA ALA A 398 -19.48 -30.51 -23.18
C ALA A 398 -18.70 -31.17 -24.34
N MET A 399 -17.48 -31.63 -24.08
CA MET A 399 -16.65 -32.26 -25.11
C MET A 399 -17.00 -33.77 -25.30
N TYR A 400 -17.33 -34.49 -24.22
CA TYR A 400 -17.62 -35.91 -24.33
C TYR A 400 -19.08 -36.22 -24.70
N LEU A 401 -20.05 -35.36 -24.39
CA LEU A 401 -21.45 -35.56 -24.68
C LEU A 401 -21.76 -35.89 -26.16
N PRO A 402 -21.16 -35.18 -27.15
CA PRO A 402 -21.33 -35.50 -28.55
C PRO A 402 -20.77 -36.88 -28.93
N ILE A 403 -19.64 -37.30 -28.31
CA ILE A 403 -19.04 -38.63 -28.56
C ILE A 403 -20.01 -39.76 -28.17
N PHE A 404 -20.67 -39.63 -27.02
CA PHE A 404 -21.64 -40.61 -26.57
C PHE A 404 -22.88 -40.63 -27.46
N GLN A 405 -23.32 -39.50 -28.01
CA GLN A 405 -24.45 -39.46 -28.95
C GLN A 405 -24.13 -40.11 -30.29
N LEU A 406 -22.92 -39.93 -30.84
CA LEU A 406 -22.46 -40.61 -32.05
C LEU A 406 -22.40 -42.15 -31.83
N GLY A 407 -21.91 -42.60 -30.66
CA GLY A 407 -21.87 -44.05 -30.35
C GLY A 407 -23.24 -44.72 -30.15
N SER A 408 -24.30 -43.92 -29.90
CA SER A 408 -25.68 -44.43 -29.80
C SER A 408 -26.48 -44.35 -31.11
N ALA A 409 -25.95 -43.68 -32.11
CA ALA A 409 -26.56 -43.52 -33.45
C ALA A 409 -26.03 -44.54 -34.51
N VAL A 410 -25.02 -45.35 -34.14
CA VAL A 410 -24.51 -46.49 -34.91
C VAL A 410 -25.08 -47.77 -34.29
#